data_ed49d43c7499fd2f13e81a96129b2eff
#
_entry.id   ed49d43c7499fd2f13e81a96129b2eff
#
_cell.length_a   1.000
_cell.length_b   1.000
_cell.length_c   1.000
_cell.angle_alpha   90.00
_cell.angle_beta   90.00
_cell.angle_gamma   90.00
#
_symmetry.space_group_name_H-M   'P 1'
#
loop_
_entity.id
_entity.type
_entity.pdbx_description
1 polymer ?
#
loop_
_entity_poly.entity_id
_entity_poly.type
_entity_poly.pdbx_seq_one_letter_code
_entity_poly.pdbx_strand_id
1 'polypeptide(L)'
;MTRSVVKNTGSKDPRRQMTNDDYRALSEQADEHGIFRFVLTGGEALMDRNLGSLIEALDPMKHLIILDTNGWSFDDDKAKWFADIGGYKAQISLDSMIEEEHDNFRGKKGSFKRVIRSLTAAKRANLELLLSTCIIRGRAFSQEFLDMCDFCKDNDIPLYVTLAKPVGTAREQADWVCQKADVDQLKFLETEYNVFTHMTPSYGQPGRCITVKGINTINHDGELIPCPYMDLSLGNITKESLATVLERGMKNEWLGPYRDECIIGEHPEFIQFHNKAVEDWYENSLLLPVPFDHGFGKNKTIT
;
A
#
# COMPACT_ATOMS: atom_id res chain seq x y z
N MET A 1 -5.87 -10.12 -2.95
CA MET A 1 -5.97 -10.03 -1.49
C MET A 1 -4.58 -10.05 -0.91
N THR A 2 -4.05 -8.92 -0.54
CA THR A 2 -2.94 -8.90 0.40
C THR A 2 -3.53 -9.27 1.77
N ARG A 3 -3.78 -10.54 2.00
CA ARG A 3 -3.77 -11.02 3.36
C ARG A 3 -2.33 -10.86 3.82
N SER A 4 -2.05 -9.80 4.59
CA SER A 4 -1.04 -9.95 5.62
C SER A 4 -1.44 -11.22 6.36
N VAL A 5 -0.70 -12.31 6.16
CA VAL A 5 -0.88 -13.51 6.95
C VAL A 5 -0.28 -13.20 8.31
N VAL A 6 -0.91 -12.32 9.03
CA VAL A 6 -0.93 -12.41 10.47
C VAL A 6 -1.91 -13.54 10.73
N LYS A 7 -1.44 -14.79 10.66
CA LYS A 7 -2.06 -15.85 11.43
C LYS A 7 -2.07 -15.30 12.85
N ASN A 8 -3.24 -15.03 13.36
CA ASN A 8 -3.47 -14.74 14.76
C ASN A 8 -3.17 -16.03 15.53
N THR A 9 -1.87 -16.35 15.61
CA THR A 9 -1.33 -17.44 16.41
C THR A 9 -1.32 -16.89 17.79
N GLY A 10 -2.25 -16.91 18.59
CA GLY A 10 -2.37 -16.54 20.00
C GLY A 10 -1.07 -16.27 20.81
N SER A 11 0.05 -16.01 20.11
CA SER A 11 1.29 -15.52 20.68
C SER A 11 1.10 -14.04 20.99
N LYS A 12 1.24 -13.71 22.26
CA LYS A 12 1.32 -12.32 22.71
C LYS A 12 2.51 -11.70 21.99
N ASP A 13 2.24 -10.89 20.94
CA ASP A 13 3.29 -10.08 20.33
C ASP A 13 3.84 -9.15 21.41
N PRO A 14 5.12 -9.25 21.78
CA PRO A 14 5.70 -8.41 22.82
C PRO A 14 5.90 -6.96 22.36
N ARG A 15 5.66 -6.66 21.06
CA ARG A 15 5.82 -5.32 20.51
C ARG A 15 4.69 -4.42 21.00
N ARG A 16 5.07 -3.22 21.42
CA ARG A 16 4.14 -2.19 21.84
C ARG A 16 3.43 -1.61 20.62
N GLN A 17 2.12 -1.58 20.62
CA GLN A 17 1.34 -0.86 19.60
C GLN A 17 1.48 0.65 19.78
N MET A 18 1.45 1.37 18.66
CA MET A 18 1.43 2.83 18.64
C MET A 18 0.18 3.36 19.32
N THR A 19 0.37 4.40 20.13
CA THR A 19 -0.69 5.17 20.77
C THR A 19 -1.04 6.41 19.97
N ASN A 20 -2.11 7.10 20.32
CA ASN A 20 -2.43 8.38 19.71
C ASN A 20 -1.32 9.44 19.89
N ASP A 21 -0.54 9.38 20.97
CA ASP A 21 0.60 10.27 21.17
C ASP A 21 1.74 9.95 20.19
N ASP A 22 1.96 8.66 19.89
CA ASP A 22 2.93 8.27 18.87
C ASP A 22 2.49 8.75 17.46
N TYR A 23 1.18 8.69 17.15
CA TYR A 23 0.65 9.21 15.88
C TYR A 23 0.73 10.74 15.80
N ARG A 24 0.54 11.48 16.91
CA ARG A 24 0.79 12.94 16.94
C ARG A 24 2.25 13.27 16.70
N ALA A 25 3.16 12.57 17.38
CA ALA A 25 4.59 12.74 17.18
C ALA A 25 5.02 12.38 15.74
N LEU A 26 4.40 11.38 15.13
CA LEU A 26 4.60 11.05 13.71
C LEU A 26 4.10 12.18 12.81
N SER A 27 2.91 12.73 13.06
CA SER A 27 2.34 13.83 12.29
C SER A 27 3.24 15.07 12.33
N GLU A 28 3.76 15.45 13.50
CA GLU A 28 4.69 16.57 13.66
C GLU A 28 5.98 16.36 12.86
N GLN A 29 6.59 15.17 13.00
CA GLN A 29 7.80 14.83 12.25
C GLN A 29 7.54 14.74 10.74
N ALA A 30 6.37 14.27 10.31
CA ALA A 30 5.97 14.21 8.91
C ALA A 30 5.86 15.62 8.30
N ASP A 31 5.25 16.55 9.02
CA ASP A 31 5.11 17.96 8.63
C ASP A 31 6.50 18.62 8.45
N GLU A 32 7.41 18.44 9.41
CA GLU A 32 8.80 18.91 9.34
C GLU A 32 9.56 18.41 8.09
N HIS A 33 9.19 17.22 7.59
CA HIS A 33 9.84 16.58 6.43
C HIS A 33 9.05 16.77 5.12
N GLY A 34 7.98 17.58 5.13
CA GLY A 34 7.16 17.85 3.96
C GLY A 34 6.32 16.63 3.51
N ILE A 35 6.08 15.69 4.40
CA ILE A 35 5.16 14.56 4.15
C ILE A 35 3.75 15.07 4.35
N PHE A 36 3.01 15.20 3.27
CA PHE A 36 1.72 15.90 3.25
C PHE A 36 0.50 14.97 3.24
N ARG A 37 0.69 13.65 3.21
CA ARG A 37 -0.44 12.71 3.16
C ARG A 37 -0.17 11.42 3.91
N PHE A 38 -1.25 10.88 4.50
CA PHE A 38 -1.30 9.54 5.07
C PHE A 38 -2.34 8.70 4.35
N VAL A 39 -1.98 7.46 4.01
CA VAL A 39 -2.89 6.45 3.47
C VAL A 39 -3.15 5.42 4.57
N LEU A 40 -4.37 5.40 5.07
CA LEU A 40 -4.81 4.46 6.09
C LEU A 40 -5.24 3.17 5.42
N THR A 41 -4.45 2.13 5.60
CA THR A 41 -4.62 0.82 4.97
C THR A 41 -4.41 -0.30 6.00
N GLY A 42 -4.35 -1.53 5.56
CA GLY A 42 -4.10 -2.70 6.41
C GLY A 42 -4.91 -3.90 5.93
N GLY A 43 -5.54 -4.67 6.83
CA GLY A 43 -6.52 -5.67 6.44
C GLY A 43 -7.79 -5.00 5.90
N GLU A 44 -8.43 -4.21 6.75
CA GLU A 44 -9.50 -3.26 6.43
C GLU A 44 -9.50 -2.19 7.53
N ALA A 45 -9.11 -0.96 7.19
CA ALA A 45 -8.95 0.12 8.16
C ALA A 45 -10.26 0.45 8.91
N LEU A 46 -11.41 0.34 8.25
CA LEU A 46 -12.72 0.57 8.85
C LEU A 46 -13.12 -0.42 9.96
N MET A 47 -12.35 -1.49 10.13
CA MET A 47 -12.56 -2.44 11.25
C MET A 47 -11.87 -2.00 12.53
N ASP A 48 -10.98 -1.02 12.47
CA ASP A 48 -10.34 -0.46 13.66
C ASP A 48 -11.32 0.46 14.41
N ARG A 49 -11.60 0.14 15.66
CA ARG A 49 -12.49 0.93 16.52
C ARG A 49 -11.91 2.29 16.89
N ASN A 50 -10.59 2.42 16.84
CA ASN A 50 -9.86 3.63 17.19
C ASN A 50 -9.53 4.50 15.96
N LEU A 51 -10.02 4.13 14.76
CA LEU A 51 -9.69 4.83 13.51
C LEU A 51 -9.96 6.33 13.59
N GLY A 52 -11.06 6.75 14.21
CA GLY A 52 -11.38 8.18 14.36
C GLY A 52 -10.31 8.93 15.16
N SER A 53 -9.94 8.41 16.34
CA SER A 53 -8.92 9.04 17.18
C SER A 53 -7.52 9.00 16.57
N LEU A 54 -7.23 7.98 15.75
CA LEU A 54 -6.00 7.90 14.97
C LEU A 54 -5.97 9.01 13.90
N ILE A 55 -7.08 9.20 13.17
CA ILE A 55 -7.21 10.27 12.16
C ILE A 55 -7.02 11.65 12.81
N GLU A 56 -7.69 11.91 13.93
CA GLU A 56 -7.50 13.14 14.68
C GLU A 56 -6.05 13.36 15.13
N ALA A 57 -5.36 12.29 15.56
CA ALA A 57 -3.96 12.36 15.96
C ALA A 57 -3.00 12.66 14.79
N LEU A 58 -3.36 12.27 13.56
CA LEU A 58 -2.60 12.57 12.34
C LEU A 58 -2.82 14.01 11.81
N ASP A 59 -3.67 14.80 12.44
CA ASP A 59 -3.97 16.20 12.09
C ASP A 59 -4.42 16.39 10.63
N PRO A 60 -5.72 16.14 10.33
CA PRO A 60 -6.28 16.33 8.98
C PRO A 60 -6.22 17.77 8.46
N MET A 61 -5.91 18.77 9.32
CA MET A 61 -5.71 20.15 8.89
C MET A 61 -4.34 20.37 8.24
N LYS A 62 -3.38 19.50 8.54
CA LYS A 62 -2.02 19.56 7.97
C LYS A 62 -1.80 18.51 6.87
N HIS A 63 -2.47 17.36 6.97
CA HIS A 63 -2.22 16.21 6.12
C HIS A 63 -3.48 15.75 5.39
N LEU A 64 -3.33 15.35 4.13
CA LEU A 64 -4.38 14.68 3.37
C LEU A 64 -4.55 13.26 3.89
N ILE A 65 -5.72 12.96 4.45
CA ILE A 65 -6.03 11.62 4.95
C ILE A 65 -6.77 10.84 3.87
N ILE A 66 -6.18 9.75 3.43
CA ILE A 66 -6.72 8.84 2.42
C ILE A 66 -7.10 7.52 3.09
N LEU A 67 -8.31 7.06 2.86
CA LEU A 67 -8.78 5.75 3.33
C LEU A 67 -8.71 4.73 2.20
N ASP A 68 -7.92 3.66 2.40
CA ASP A 68 -7.87 2.51 1.51
C ASP A 68 -8.82 1.42 2.04
N THR A 69 -9.85 1.06 1.26
CA THR A 69 -10.91 0.16 1.72
C THR A 69 -11.35 -0.82 0.63
N ASN A 70 -11.77 -2.00 1.07
CA ASN A 70 -12.42 -3.00 0.21
C ASN A 70 -13.90 -2.67 -0.09
N GLY A 71 -14.42 -1.56 0.41
CA GLY A 71 -15.77 -1.08 0.18
C GLY A 71 -16.89 -1.86 0.91
N TRP A 72 -16.58 -2.94 1.62
CA TRP A 72 -17.61 -3.78 2.24
C TRP A 72 -18.48 -3.04 3.25
N SER A 73 -17.86 -2.23 4.10
CA SER A 73 -18.51 -1.49 5.19
C SER A 73 -18.60 0.01 4.94
N PHE A 74 -18.18 0.49 3.77
CA PHE A 74 -18.15 1.91 3.44
C PHE A 74 -19.48 2.33 2.79
N ASP A 75 -20.46 2.61 3.64
CA ASP A 75 -21.80 3.10 3.27
C ASP A 75 -21.93 4.61 3.46
N ASP A 76 -23.15 5.16 3.25
CA ASP A 76 -23.42 6.60 3.35
C ASP A 76 -23.05 7.16 4.73
N ASP A 77 -23.33 6.43 5.82
CA ASP A 77 -23.01 6.87 7.18
C ASP A 77 -21.48 6.91 7.40
N LYS A 78 -20.77 5.88 6.93
CA LYS A 78 -19.31 5.80 7.06
C LYS A 78 -18.60 6.81 6.17
N ALA A 79 -19.11 7.03 4.95
CA ALA A 79 -18.55 8.04 4.05
C ALA A 79 -18.73 9.45 4.63
N LYS A 80 -19.93 9.75 5.12
CA LYS A 80 -20.19 11.04 5.81
C LYS A 80 -19.33 11.19 7.05
N TRP A 81 -19.27 10.20 7.92
CA TRP A 81 -18.42 10.23 9.11
C TRP A 81 -16.96 10.50 8.75
N PHE A 82 -16.41 9.80 7.74
CA PHE A 82 -15.03 9.98 7.32
C PHE A 82 -14.76 11.39 6.79
N ALA A 83 -15.68 11.96 6.00
CA ALA A 83 -15.59 13.35 5.55
C ALA A 83 -15.67 14.34 6.71
N ASP A 84 -16.60 14.13 7.66
CA ASP A 84 -16.81 15.02 8.81
C ASP A 84 -15.57 15.12 9.74
N ILE A 85 -14.78 14.04 9.85
CA ILE A 85 -13.53 14.02 10.65
C ILE A 85 -12.28 14.45 9.86
N GLY A 86 -12.46 15.00 8.65
CA GLY A 86 -11.37 15.52 7.83
C GLY A 86 -10.75 14.51 6.85
N GLY A 87 -11.43 13.40 6.58
CA GLY A 87 -11.04 12.50 5.49
C GLY A 87 -11.09 13.20 4.14
N TYR A 88 -10.04 13.03 3.35
CA TYR A 88 -9.91 13.71 2.05
C TYR A 88 -10.36 12.83 0.88
N LYS A 89 -9.87 11.60 0.83
CA LYS A 89 -10.05 10.70 -0.32
C LYS A 89 -10.39 9.28 0.09
N ALA A 90 -11.33 8.65 -0.61
CA ALA A 90 -11.60 7.22 -0.51
C ALA A 90 -10.97 6.49 -1.70
N GLN A 91 -10.02 5.59 -1.42
CA GLN A 91 -9.45 4.65 -2.38
C GLN A 91 -10.18 3.32 -2.22
N ILE A 92 -10.98 2.97 -3.21
CA ILE A 92 -11.88 1.81 -3.15
C ILE A 92 -11.38 0.73 -4.11
N SER A 93 -11.28 -0.48 -3.60
CA SER A 93 -10.73 -1.60 -4.37
C SER A 93 -11.79 -2.25 -5.26
N LEU A 94 -11.57 -2.26 -6.58
CA LEU A 94 -12.38 -2.93 -7.58
C LEU A 94 -11.47 -3.74 -8.52
N ASP A 95 -11.62 -5.07 -8.55
CA ASP A 95 -10.71 -5.92 -9.34
C ASP A 95 -11.32 -6.44 -10.64
N SER A 96 -12.61 -6.29 -10.89
CA SER A 96 -13.24 -6.54 -12.18
C SER A 96 -14.54 -5.76 -12.30
N MET A 97 -14.91 -5.41 -13.54
CA MET A 97 -16.24 -4.88 -13.87
C MET A 97 -17.30 -5.98 -13.93
N ILE A 98 -16.90 -7.24 -13.91
CA ILE A 98 -17.77 -8.40 -13.89
C ILE A 98 -17.98 -8.84 -12.42
N GLU A 99 -19.24 -8.80 -11.95
CA GLU A 99 -19.60 -9.09 -10.54
C GLU A 99 -19.00 -10.42 -10.06
N GLU A 100 -19.16 -11.48 -10.86
CA GLU A 100 -18.71 -12.82 -10.47
C GLU A 100 -17.19 -12.90 -10.35
N GLU A 101 -16.46 -12.27 -11.26
CA GLU A 101 -15.00 -12.25 -11.24
C GLU A 101 -14.47 -11.45 -10.04
N HIS A 102 -15.04 -10.27 -9.79
CA HIS A 102 -14.69 -9.47 -8.62
C HIS A 102 -14.94 -10.23 -7.32
N ASP A 103 -16.14 -10.82 -7.18
CA ASP A 103 -16.53 -11.58 -5.98
C ASP A 103 -15.59 -12.77 -5.76
N ASN A 104 -15.24 -13.50 -6.84
CA ASN A 104 -14.33 -14.64 -6.80
C ASN A 104 -12.90 -14.19 -6.42
N PHE A 105 -12.40 -13.11 -7.02
CA PHE A 105 -11.07 -12.58 -6.69
C PHE A 105 -10.98 -12.13 -5.23
N ARG A 106 -12.04 -11.49 -4.72
CA ARG A 106 -12.14 -11.07 -3.30
C ARG A 106 -12.48 -12.22 -2.36
N GLY A 107 -12.92 -13.37 -2.88
CA GLY A 107 -13.36 -14.52 -2.09
C GLY A 107 -14.62 -14.22 -1.27
N LYS A 108 -15.48 -13.30 -1.74
CA LYS A 108 -16.67 -12.88 -0.99
C LYS A 108 -17.80 -12.45 -1.91
N LYS A 109 -18.86 -13.27 -1.95
CA LYS A 109 -20.06 -13.00 -2.72
C LYS A 109 -20.73 -11.67 -2.28
N GLY A 110 -21.12 -10.86 -3.25
CA GLY A 110 -21.77 -9.56 -3.04
C GLY A 110 -20.78 -8.42 -2.80
N SER A 111 -19.47 -8.66 -2.90
CA SER A 111 -18.43 -7.64 -2.76
C SER A 111 -18.56 -6.56 -3.84
N PHE A 112 -18.80 -6.94 -5.09
CA PHE A 112 -19.01 -6.01 -6.20
C PHE A 112 -20.11 -4.99 -5.91
N LYS A 113 -21.30 -5.47 -5.50
CA LYS A 113 -22.44 -4.58 -5.16
C LYS A 113 -22.11 -3.62 -4.03
N ARG A 114 -21.30 -4.07 -3.06
CA ARG A 114 -20.85 -3.22 -1.95
C ARG A 114 -19.90 -2.12 -2.45
N VAL A 115 -18.98 -2.45 -3.33
CA VAL A 115 -18.08 -1.47 -3.96
C VAL A 115 -18.85 -0.42 -4.74
N ILE A 116 -19.80 -0.81 -5.60
CA ILE A 116 -20.61 0.14 -6.37
C ILE A 116 -21.39 1.08 -5.45
N ARG A 117 -21.97 0.55 -4.34
CA ARG A 117 -22.61 1.38 -3.32
C ARG A 117 -21.62 2.35 -2.67
N SER A 118 -20.40 1.89 -2.36
CA SER A 118 -19.38 2.70 -1.72
C SER A 118 -18.91 3.86 -2.59
N LEU A 119 -18.83 3.68 -3.91
CA LEU A 119 -18.54 4.78 -4.84
C LEU A 119 -19.64 5.85 -4.78
N THR A 120 -20.90 5.44 -4.74
CA THR A 120 -22.03 6.36 -4.60
C THR A 120 -22.00 7.09 -3.26
N ALA A 121 -21.72 6.39 -2.17
CA ALA A 121 -21.62 6.97 -0.83
C ALA A 121 -20.49 8.01 -0.72
N ALA A 122 -19.31 7.70 -1.28
CA ALA A 122 -18.18 8.62 -1.31
C ALA A 122 -18.50 9.91 -2.10
N LYS A 123 -19.14 9.77 -3.28
CA LYS A 123 -19.59 10.94 -4.08
C LYS A 123 -20.58 11.81 -3.30
N ARG A 124 -21.56 11.21 -2.61
CA ARG A 124 -22.53 11.95 -1.78
C ARG A 124 -21.89 12.67 -0.60
N ALA A 125 -20.85 12.09 -0.03
CA ALA A 125 -20.06 12.68 1.05
C ALA A 125 -19.04 13.73 0.55
N ASN A 126 -19.01 14.00 -0.75
CA ASN A 126 -18.06 14.94 -1.40
C ASN A 126 -16.59 14.58 -1.13
N LEU A 127 -16.29 13.28 -1.04
CA LEU A 127 -14.92 12.76 -0.95
C LEU A 127 -14.32 12.64 -2.34
N GLU A 128 -13.04 12.96 -2.47
CA GLU A 128 -12.28 12.58 -3.63
C GLU A 128 -12.28 11.05 -3.79
N LEU A 129 -12.42 10.57 -5.02
CA LEU A 129 -12.44 9.15 -5.33
C LEU A 129 -11.17 8.69 -6.01
N LEU A 130 -10.78 7.47 -5.70
CA LEU A 130 -9.75 6.72 -6.39
C LEU A 130 -10.17 5.26 -6.45
N LEU A 131 -10.24 4.66 -7.62
CA LEU A 131 -10.34 3.21 -7.73
C LEU A 131 -8.95 2.57 -7.69
N SER A 132 -8.83 1.44 -7.02
CA SER A 132 -7.61 0.64 -7.03
C SER A 132 -7.87 -0.79 -7.48
N THR A 133 -6.98 -1.33 -8.30
CA THR A 133 -7.06 -2.71 -8.79
C THR A 133 -5.69 -3.38 -8.77
N CYS A 134 -5.68 -4.70 -8.69
CA CYS A 134 -4.47 -5.50 -8.82
C CYS A 134 -4.44 -6.17 -10.20
N ILE A 135 -3.38 -5.91 -10.95
CA ILE A 135 -3.12 -6.55 -12.25
C ILE A 135 -2.25 -7.79 -12.02
N ILE A 136 -2.75 -8.92 -12.51
CA ILE A 136 -1.99 -10.16 -12.70
C ILE A 136 -1.53 -10.25 -14.16
N ARG A 137 -0.61 -11.16 -14.45
CA ARG A 137 -0.06 -11.39 -15.79
C ARG A 137 -1.15 -11.50 -16.86
N GLY A 138 -1.00 -10.76 -17.95
CA GLY A 138 -1.88 -10.75 -19.11
C GLY A 138 -3.16 -9.92 -18.95
N ARG A 139 -3.57 -9.57 -17.73
CA ARG A 139 -4.83 -8.85 -17.50
C ARG A 139 -4.81 -7.44 -18.09
N ALA A 140 -3.64 -6.80 -18.20
CA ALA A 140 -3.52 -5.46 -18.80
C ALA A 140 -3.98 -5.40 -20.27
N PHE A 141 -4.11 -6.54 -20.94
CA PHE A 141 -4.59 -6.68 -22.31
C PHE A 141 -6.05 -7.15 -22.42
N SER A 142 -6.69 -7.47 -21.32
CA SER A 142 -8.07 -7.98 -21.36
C SER A 142 -9.07 -6.88 -21.66
N GLN A 143 -10.14 -7.23 -22.40
CA GLN A 143 -11.24 -6.31 -22.66
C GLN A 143 -11.89 -5.83 -21.37
N GLU A 144 -12.03 -6.71 -20.38
CA GLU A 144 -12.58 -6.39 -19.07
C GLU A 144 -11.80 -5.28 -18.36
N PHE A 145 -10.45 -5.28 -18.46
CA PHE A 145 -9.64 -4.21 -17.87
C PHE A 145 -9.76 -2.90 -18.66
N LEU A 146 -9.87 -2.97 -20.00
CA LEU A 146 -10.15 -1.79 -20.82
C LEU A 146 -11.53 -1.21 -20.51
N ASP A 147 -12.55 -2.04 -20.32
CA ASP A 147 -13.89 -1.61 -19.90
C ASP A 147 -13.85 -0.91 -18.52
N MET A 148 -12.96 -1.37 -17.60
CA MET A 148 -12.71 -0.68 -16.33
C MET A 148 -12.05 0.69 -16.54
N CYS A 149 -11.09 0.81 -17.44
CA CYS A 149 -10.47 2.09 -17.79
C CYS A 149 -11.50 3.07 -18.38
N ASP A 150 -12.37 2.59 -19.29
CA ASP A 150 -13.46 3.38 -19.87
C ASP A 150 -14.45 3.83 -18.78
N PHE A 151 -14.88 2.92 -17.90
CA PHE A 151 -15.74 3.26 -16.77
C PHE A 151 -15.12 4.36 -15.87
N CYS A 152 -13.84 4.25 -15.59
CA CYS A 152 -13.12 5.24 -14.78
C CYS A 152 -13.07 6.60 -15.48
N LYS A 153 -12.79 6.61 -16.80
CA LYS A 153 -12.75 7.81 -17.64
C LYS A 153 -14.12 8.50 -17.71
N ASP A 154 -15.18 7.72 -17.96
CA ASP A 154 -16.55 8.23 -18.09
C ASP A 154 -17.11 8.80 -16.77
N ASN A 155 -16.59 8.35 -15.64
CA ASN A 155 -17.00 8.79 -14.31
C ASN A 155 -16.04 9.79 -13.66
N ASP A 156 -14.97 10.20 -14.37
CA ASP A 156 -13.90 11.06 -13.86
C ASP A 156 -13.27 10.55 -12.55
N ILE A 157 -13.00 9.23 -12.52
CA ILE A 157 -12.39 8.57 -11.38
C ILE A 157 -10.99 8.10 -11.79
N PRO A 158 -9.91 8.56 -11.14
CA PRO A 158 -8.58 8.01 -11.38
C PRO A 158 -8.51 6.52 -11.02
N LEU A 159 -7.75 5.74 -11.80
CA LEU A 159 -7.53 4.32 -11.56
C LEU A 159 -6.08 4.06 -11.15
N TYR A 160 -5.89 3.66 -9.90
CA TYR A 160 -4.60 3.23 -9.37
C TYR A 160 -4.41 1.73 -9.58
N VAL A 161 -3.35 1.37 -10.30
CA VAL A 161 -3.04 0.00 -10.65
C VAL A 161 -1.84 -0.49 -9.86
N THR A 162 -2.01 -1.57 -9.11
CA THR A 162 -0.92 -2.30 -8.49
C THR A 162 -0.59 -3.55 -9.28
N LEU A 163 0.68 -3.82 -9.49
CA LEU A 163 1.15 -5.07 -10.10
C LEU A 163 1.21 -6.16 -9.02
N ALA A 164 0.76 -7.36 -9.36
CA ALA A 164 0.97 -8.50 -8.48
C ALA A 164 2.46 -8.72 -8.21
N LYS A 165 2.82 -8.83 -6.94
CA LYS A 165 4.19 -9.01 -6.46
C LYS A 165 4.38 -10.43 -5.93
N PRO A 166 5.60 -11.02 -6.06
CA PRO A 166 5.90 -12.35 -5.52
C PRO A 166 6.07 -12.32 -3.99
N VAL A 167 5.08 -11.75 -3.28
CA VAL A 167 5.07 -11.60 -1.83
C VAL A 167 3.73 -12.04 -1.24
N GLY A 168 3.71 -12.40 0.04
CA GLY A 168 2.51 -12.88 0.71
C GLY A 168 1.93 -14.13 0.02
N THR A 169 0.62 -14.19 -0.20
CA THR A 169 -0.04 -15.32 -0.87
C THR A 169 0.31 -15.44 -2.35
N ALA A 170 0.76 -14.37 -3.00
CA ALA A 170 1.19 -14.40 -4.40
C ALA A 170 2.61 -14.98 -4.58
N ARG A 171 3.34 -15.25 -3.49
CA ARG A 171 4.67 -15.88 -3.55
C ARG A 171 4.61 -17.26 -4.21
N GLU A 172 3.54 -18.01 -3.98
CA GLU A 172 3.31 -19.34 -4.55
C GLU A 172 2.62 -19.30 -5.93
N GLN A 173 2.25 -18.11 -6.41
CA GLN A 173 1.50 -17.87 -7.65
C GLN A 173 2.41 -17.23 -8.71
N ALA A 174 3.43 -17.96 -9.17
CA ALA A 174 4.38 -17.43 -10.15
C ALA A 174 3.71 -16.93 -11.44
N ASP A 175 2.57 -17.50 -11.81
CA ASP A 175 1.80 -17.10 -12.99
C ASP A 175 1.07 -15.75 -12.84
N TRP A 176 0.96 -15.24 -11.61
CA TRP A 176 0.35 -13.93 -11.37
C TRP A 176 1.33 -12.77 -11.58
N VAL A 177 2.62 -13.04 -11.47
CA VAL A 177 3.65 -12.00 -11.55
C VAL A 177 3.68 -11.43 -12.96
N CYS A 178 3.46 -10.12 -13.08
CA CYS A 178 3.48 -9.40 -14.34
C CYS A 178 4.83 -9.49 -15.04
N GLN A 179 4.80 -9.53 -16.36
CA GLN A 179 5.98 -9.48 -17.22
C GLN A 179 6.19 -8.07 -17.76
N LYS A 180 7.34 -7.87 -18.43
CA LYS A 180 7.65 -6.60 -19.08
C LYS A 180 6.55 -6.13 -20.03
N ALA A 181 5.92 -7.03 -20.78
CA ALA A 181 4.82 -6.71 -21.67
C ALA A 181 3.62 -6.08 -20.95
N ASP A 182 3.25 -6.60 -19.76
CA ASP A 182 2.17 -6.03 -18.95
C ASP A 182 2.53 -4.62 -18.49
N VAL A 183 3.78 -4.40 -18.07
CA VAL A 183 4.27 -3.08 -17.63
C VAL A 183 4.26 -2.09 -18.81
N ASP A 184 4.72 -2.51 -20.00
CA ASP A 184 4.75 -1.66 -21.18
C ASP A 184 3.32 -1.30 -21.64
N GLN A 185 2.37 -2.25 -21.56
CA GLN A 185 0.95 -1.97 -21.82
C GLN A 185 0.36 -0.97 -20.84
N LEU A 186 0.66 -1.09 -19.55
CA LEU A 186 0.19 -0.12 -18.55
C LEU A 186 0.77 1.27 -18.79
N LYS A 187 2.04 1.39 -19.19
CA LYS A 187 2.64 2.68 -19.59
C LYS A 187 1.93 3.31 -20.79
N PHE A 188 1.50 2.50 -21.75
CA PHE A 188 0.67 2.98 -22.86
C PHE A 188 -0.69 3.46 -22.37
N LEU A 189 -1.38 2.70 -21.51
CA LEU A 189 -2.68 3.08 -20.95
C LEU A 189 -2.61 4.35 -20.07
N GLU A 190 -1.47 4.62 -19.40
CA GLU A 190 -1.24 5.88 -18.69
C GLU A 190 -1.32 7.11 -19.62
N THR A 191 -1.09 6.97 -20.94
CA THR A 191 -1.19 8.06 -21.91
C THR A 191 -2.61 8.29 -22.44
N GLU A 192 -3.47 7.27 -22.40
CA GLU A 192 -4.81 7.29 -22.97
C GLU A 192 -5.92 7.49 -21.94
N TYR A 193 -5.64 7.13 -20.69
CA TYR A 193 -6.60 7.11 -19.58
C TYR A 193 -6.03 7.78 -18.34
N ASN A 194 -6.88 8.13 -17.39
CA ASN A 194 -6.45 8.55 -16.05
C ASN A 194 -6.08 7.33 -15.19
N VAL A 195 -5.14 6.54 -15.72
CA VAL A 195 -4.57 5.35 -15.10
C VAL A 195 -3.17 5.67 -14.61
N PHE A 196 -2.81 5.23 -13.42
CA PHE A 196 -1.44 5.34 -12.93
C PHE A 196 -1.09 4.15 -12.04
N THR A 197 0.19 3.87 -11.94
CA THR A 197 0.73 2.80 -11.11
C THR A 197 1.60 3.39 -9.99
N HIS A 198 2.00 2.55 -9.03
CA HIS A 198 3.04 2.94 -8.06
C HIS A 198 4.40 3.23 -8.74
N MET A 199 4.53 2.92 -10.03
CA MET A 199 5.71 3.14 -10.85
C MET A 199 5.57 4.35 -11.79
N THR A 200 4.40 5.00 -11.84
CA THR A 200 4.21 6.21 -12.64
C THR A 200 5.08 7.32 -12.06
N PRO A 201 5.92 7.98 -12.86
CA PRO A 201 6.75 9.09 -12.38
C PRO A 201 5.89 10.17 -11.74
N SER A 202 6.25 10.56 -10.53
CA SER A 202 5.52 11.57 -9.77
C SER A 202 6.47 12.52 -9.05
N TYR A 203 6.01 13.73 -8.77
CA TYR A 203 6.76 14.74 -8.02
C TYR A 203 8.16 15.07 -8.57
N GLY A 204 8.36 14.96 -9.90
CA GLY A 204 9.65 15.24 -10.53
C GLY A 204 10.78 14.27 -10.15
N GLN A 205 10.46 13.11 -9.61
CA GLN A 205 11.44 12.08 -9.26
C GLN A 205 12.11 11.53 -10.54
N PRO A 206 13.44 11.37 -10.55
CA PRO A 206 14.17 10.89 -11.72
C PRO A 206 14.00 9.38 -11.99
N GLY A 207 13.44 8.61 -11.04
CA GLY A 207 13.18 7.18 -11.18
C GLY A 207 11.72 6.85 -10.92
N ARG A 208 11.32 5.66 -11.31
CA ARG A 208 9.94 5.17 -11.14
C ARG A 208 9.71 4.53 -9.76
N CYS A 209 10.69 3.84 -9.21
CA CYS A 209 10.61 3.25 -7.87
C CYS A 209 10.78 4.32 -6.79
N ILE A 210 9.71 4.61 -6.07
CA ILE A 210 9.65 5.66 -5.03
C ILE A 210 9.82 5.12 -3.60
N THR A 211 10.31 3.88 -3.44
CA THR A 211 10.57 3.29 -2.12
C THR A 211 11.49 4.20 -1.29
N VAL A 212 11.19 4.41 -0.03
CA VAL A 212 11.82 5.37 0.90
C VAL A 212 11.65 6.84 0.51
N LYS A 213 11.79 7.18 -0.78
CA LYS A 213 11.82 8.55 -1.30
C LYS A 213 10.44 9.22 -1.35
N GLY A 214 9.41 8.46 -1.69
CA GLY A 214 8.04 8.96 -1.87
C GLY A 214 6.96 8.09 -1.21
N ILE A 215 7.32 6.86 -0.81
CA ILE A 215 6.42 5.97 -0.09
C ILE A 215 7.16 5.26 1.03
N ASN A 216 6.55 5.25 2.20
CA ASN A 216 6.96 4.48 3.36
C ASN A 216 5.71 3.91 4.02
N THR A 217 5.85 2.78 4.66
CA THR A 217 4.75 2.14 5.40
C THR A 217 5.15 2.04 6.87
N ILE A 218 4.28 2.47 7.75
CA ILE A 218 4.47 2.31 9.19
C ILE A 218 3.39 1.35 9.68
N ASN A 219 3.80 0.25 10.29
CA ASN A 219 2.85 -0.70 10.86
C ASN A 219 2.39 -0.24 12.26
N HIS A 220 1.41 -0.94 12.82
CA HIS A 220 0.82 -0.62 14.12
C HIS A 220 1.81 -0.70 15.31
N ASP A 221 2.97 -1.33 15.12
CA ASP A 221 4.04 -1.40 16.14
C ASP A 221 5.07 -0.28 16.01
N GLY A 222 4.92 0.60 15.00
CA GLY A 222 5.84 1.70 14.72
C GLY A 222 7.04 1.31 13.85
N GLU A 223 7.09 0.09 13.30
CA GLU A 223 8.14 -0.31 12.37
C GLU A 223 7.95 0.39 11.02
N LEU A 224 8.95 1.14 10.57
CA LEU A 224 8.96 1.75 9.25
C LEU A 224 9.51 0.76 8.22
N ILE A 225 8.67 0.46 7.26
CA ILE A 225 8.93 -0.45 6.14
C ILE A 225 9.08 0.39 4.88
N PRO A 226 10.11 0.18 4.05
CA PRO A 226 10.38 1.07 2.90
C PRO A 226 9.31 1.03 1.81
N CYS A 227 8.48 -0.01 1.79
CA CYS A 227 7.42 -0.20 0.80
C CYS A 227 6.41 -1.21 1.35
N PRO A 228 5.09 -1.07 1.09
CA PRO A 228 4.07 -1.99 1.63
C PRO A 228 4.21 -3.45 1.16
N TYR A 229 5.08 -3.72 0.20
CA TYR A 229 5.36 -5.06 -0.32
C TYR A 229 6.64 -5.69 0.25
N MET A 230 7.32 -5.01 1.17
CA MET A 230 8.53 -5.53 1.82
C MET A 230 8.22 -5.90 3.26
N ASP A 231 8.79 -7.02 3.71
CA ASP A 231 8.70 -7.47 5.10
C ASP A 231 10.00 -7.19 5.88
N LEU A 232 10.74 -6.14 5.49
CA LEU A 232 12.00 -5.71 6.11
C LEU A 232 11.83 -4.31 6.72
N SER A 233 12.20 -4.15 7.99
CA SER A 233 12.14 -2.87 8.68
C SER A 233 13.41 -2.04 8.45
N LEU A 234 13.24 -0.72 8.39
CA LEU A 234 14.33 0.27 8.46
C LEU A 234 14.60 0.74 9.89
N GLY A 235 13.67 0.51 10.80
CA GLY A 235 13.74 0.95 12.19
C GLY A 235 12.36 1.26 12.75
N ASN A 236 12.30 1.58 14.04
CA ASN A 236 11.05 1.80 14.75
C ASN A 236 10.91 3.26 15.19
N ILE A 237 9.89 3.96 14.67
CA ILE A 237 9.66 5.40 14.91
C ILE A 237 9.20 5.73 16.34
N THR A 238 8.84 4.73 17.15
CA THR A 238 8.58 4.95 18.58
C THR A 238 9.86 4.94 19.42
N LYS A 239 11.00 4.57 18.81
CA LYS A 239 12.32 4.46 19.45
C LYS A 239 13.34 5.42 18.86
N GLU A 240 13.16 5.81 17.62
CA GLU A 240 14.08 6.66 16.84
C GLU A 240 13.27 7.75 16.13
N SER A 241 13.91 8.87 15.74
CA SER A 241 13.24 9.88 14.94
C SER A 241 12.96 9.37 13.52
N LEU A 242 11.86 9.86 12.94
CA LEU A 242 11.51 9.59 11.54
C LEU A 242 12.68 9.93 10.60
N ALA A 243 13.33 11.07 10.83
CA ALA A 243 14.52 11.50 10.08
C ALA A 243 15.64 10.46 10.07
N THR A 244 15.98 9.92 11.26
CA THR A 244 17.03 8.90 11.41
C THR A 244 16.71 7.64 10.61
N VAL A 245 15.46 7.19 10.67
CA VAL A 245 15.03 5.97 9.97
C VAL A 245 14.99 6.19 8.46
N LEU A 246 14.48 7.33 8.00
CA LEU A 246 14.47 7.69 6.57
C LEU A 246 15.90 7.84 6.01
N GLU A 247 16.81 8.51 6.74
CA GLU A 247 18.20 8.66 6.34
C GLU A 247 18.91 7.31 6.20
N ARG A 248 18.63 6.37 7.10
CA ARG A 248 19.13 4.99 7.03
C ARG A 248 18.66 4.30 5.75
N GLY A 249 17.40 4.45 5.38
CA GLY A 249 16.84 3.93 4.13
C GLY A 249 17.47 4.58 2.90
N MET A 250 17.67 5.91 2.92
CA MET A 250 18.31 6.65 1.81
C MET A 250 19.80 6.30 1.63
N LYS A 251 20.49 5.92 2.69
CA LYS A 251 21.90 5.46 2.63
C LYS A 251 22.04 3.98 2.30
N ASN A 252 20.93 3.23 2.28
CA ASN A 252 20.96 1.81 1.95
C ASN A 252 21.27 1.60 0.46
N GLU A 253 22.17 0.67 0.14
CA GLU A 253 22.63 0.38 -1.23
C GLU A 253 21.51 -0.09 -2.17
N TRP A 254 20.50 -0.79 -1.64
CA TRP A 254 19.34 -1.25 -2.40
C TRP A 254 18.30 -0.17 -2.60
N LEU A 255 18.02 0.62 -1.57
CA LEU A 255 16.86 1.51 -1.49
C LEU A 255 17.20 2.96 -1.87
N GLY A 256 18.42 3.41 -1.60
CA GLY A 256 18.88 4.79 -1.87
C GLY A 256 18.92 5.18 -3.35
N PRO A 257 19.45 4.33 -4.26
CA PRO A 257 19.52 4.66 -5.67
C PRO A 257 18.13 4.85 -6.30
N TYR A 258 18.02 5.78 -7.25
CA TYR A 258 16.85 5.88 -8.12
C TYR A 258 16.84 4.74 -9.14
N ARG A 259 15.67 4.14 -9.37
CA ARG A 259 15.51 2.98 -10.25
C ARG A 259 14.25 3.13 -11.10
N ASP A 260 14.33 2.67 -12.34
CA ASP A 260 13.17 2.62 -13.26
C ASP A 260 12.38 1.31 -13.15
N GLU A 261 12.91 0.34 -12.40
CA GLU A 261 12.29 -0.94 -12.10
C GLU A 261 11.73 -0.98 -10.67
N CYS A 262 10.71 -1.78 -10.45
CA CYS A 262 10.20 -2.07 -9.11
C CYS A 262 11.14 -3.04 -8.40
N ILE A 263 11.91 -2.56 -7.42
CA ILE A 263 12.94 -3.37 -6.77
C ILE A 263 12.41 -4.70 -6.19
N ILE A 264 11.22 -4.70 -5.57
CA ILE A 264 10.62 -5.90 -4.98
C ILE A 264 9.81 -6.74 -6.01
N GLY A 265 9.56 -6.21 -7.20
CA GLY A 265 8.79 -6.89 -8.23
C GLY A 265 9.59 -7.33 -9.44
N GLU A 266 10.71 -6.65 -9.73
CA GLU A 266 11.42 -6.79 -11.00
C GLU A 266 12.93 -7.04 -10.83
N HIS A 267 13.53 -6.75 -9.65
CA HIS A 267 14.98 -6.94 -9.42
C HIS A 267 15.29 -8.31 -8.81
N PRO A 268 15.79 -9.29 -9.58
CA PRO A 268 15.92 -10.68 -9.12
C PRO A 268 16.81 -10.85 -7.89
N GLU A 269 17.95 -10.16 -7.85
CA GLU A 269 18.89 -10.25 -6.73
C GLU A 269 18.29 -9.70 -5.43
N PHE A 270 17.56 -8.58 -5.52
CA PHE A 270 16.87 -8.03 -4.35
C PHE A 270 15.72 -8.93 -3.89
N ILE A 271 14.93 -9.50 -4.82
CA ILE A 271 13.86 -10.44 -4.50
C ILE A 271 14.43 -11.65 -3.78
N GLN A 272 15.53 -12.21 -4.26
CA GLN A 272 16.21 -13.33 -3.62
C GLN A 272 16.72 -12.95 -2.22
N PHE A 273 17.37 -11.81 -2.09
CA PHE A 273 17.82 -11.28 -0.80
C PHE A 273 16.67 -11.11 0.19
N HIS A 274 15.58 -10.44 -0.23
CA HIS A 274 14.41 -10.21 0.58
C HIS A 274 13.78 -11.52 1.06
N ASN A 275 13.52 -12.45 0.13
CA ASN A 275 12.89 -13.73 0.44
C ASN A 275 13.73 -14.55 1.41
N LYS A 276 15.04 -14.60 1.19
CA LYS A 276 15.96 -15.28 2.10
C LYS A 276 15.97 -14.65 3.50
N ALA A 277 16.02 -13.34 3.61
CA ALA A 277 16.00 -12.65 4.91
C ALA A 277 14.69 -12.94 5.67
N VAL A 278 13.56 -12.99 4.96
CA VAL A 278 12.25 -13.31 5.54
C VAL A 278 12.19 -14.77 5.98
N GLU A 279 12.66 -15.72 5.17
CA GLU A 279 12.70 -17.14 5.49
C GLU A 279 13.58 -17.41 6.70
N ASP A 280 14.83 -16.93 6.69
CA ASP A 280 15.79 -17.09 7.81
C ASP A 280 15.21 -16.51 9.12
N TRP A 281 14.41 -15.45 9.04
CA TRP A 281 13.76 -14.86 10.21
C TRP A 281 12.57 -15.69 10.68
N TYR A 282 11.74 -16.20 9.77
CA TYR A 282 10.58 -17.04 10.11
C TYR A 282 10.94 -18.35 10.80
N GLU A 283 12.09 -18.91 10.50
CA GLU A 283 12.59 -20.12 11.20
C GLU A 283 12.78 -19.89 12.70
N ASN A 284 13.04 -18.64 13.10
CA ASN A 284 13.36 -18.26 14.48
C ASN A 284 12.32 -17.35 15.13
N SER A 285 11.43 -16.73 14.35
CA SER A 285 10.43 -15.78 14.81
C SER A 285 9.25 -15.73 13.85
N LEU A 286 8.03 -15.65 14.40
CA LEU A 286 6.81 -15.49 13.59
C LEU A 286 6.41 -14.01 13.40
N LEU A 287 7.24 -13.07 13.85
CA LEU A 287 6.93 -11.64 13.84
C LEU A 287 7.54 -10.94 12.64
N LEU A 288 6.72 -10.28 11.83
CA LEU A 288 7.16 -9.40 10.75
C LEU A 288 6.87 -7.93 11.09
N PRO A 289 7.59 -7.00 10.52
CA PRO A 289 8.72 -7.18 9.59
C PRO A 289 9.98 -7.67 10.27
N VAL A 290 10.92 -8.18 9.45
CA VAL A 290 12.27 -8.54 9.89
C VAL A 290 12.98 -7.27 10.38
N PRO A 291 13.54 -7.24 11.60
CA PRO A 291 14.25 -6.08 12.12
C PRO A 291 15.45 -5.69 11.24
N PHE A 292 15.84 -4.40 11.27
CA PHE A 292 16.91 -3.85 10.43
C PHE A 292 18.21 -4.67 10.50
N ASP A 293 18.67 -5.01 11.69
CA ASP A 293 19.94 -5.72 11.89
C ASP A 293 19.93 -7.16 11.32
N HIS A 294 18.76 -7.77 11.21
CA HIS A 294 18.59 -9.12 10.64
C HIS A 294 18.29 -9.10 9.14
N GLY A 295 17.68 -8.03 8.66
CA GLY A 295 17.41 -7.78 7.24
C GLY A 295 18.55 -7.01 6.59
N PHE A 296 18.33 -5.73 6.36
CA PHE A 296 19.27 -4.84 5.67
C PHE A 296 20.65 -4.70 6.35
N GLY A 297 20.72 -4.86 7.68
CA GLY A 297 21.97 -4.71 8.45
C GLY A 297 23.00 -5.81 8.18
N LYS A 298 22.60 -6.98 7.70
CA LYS A 298 23.51 -8.09 7.38
C LYS A 298 24.36 -7.88 6.13
N ASN A 299 24.00 -6.92 5.28
CA ASN A 299 24.67 -6.66 4.00
C ASN A 299 26.03 -5.95 4.09
N LYS A 300 26.63 -5.82 5.28
CA LYS A 300 27.99 -5.27 5.41
C LYS A 300 29.09 -6.26 4.98
N THR A 301 28.77 -7.40 4.38
CA THR A 301 29.75 -8.42 3.99
C THR A 301 29.37 -9.08 2.66
N ILE A 302 29.28 -8.27 1.60
CA ILE A 302 29.54 -8.80 0.25
C ILE A 302 30.76 -8.00 -0.23
N THR A 303 31.94 -8.49 0.16
CA THR A 303 33.23 -8.18 -0.47
C THR A 303 33.30 -8.94 -1.78
#